data_a657c6d60220dbfb09676ea431ff5ed8
#
_entry.id   a657c6d60220dbfb09676ea431ff5ed8
#
_cell.length_a   1.000
_cell.length_b   1.000
_cell.length_c   1.000
_cell.angle_alpha   90.00
_cell.angle_beta   90.00
_cell.angle_gamma   90.00
#
_symmetry.space_group_name_H-M   'P 1'
#
loop_
_entity.id
_entity.type
_entity.pdbx_description
1 polymer ?
#
loop_
_entity_poly.entity_id
_entity_poly.type
_entity_poly.pdbx_seq_one_letter_code
_entity_poly.pdbx_strand_id
1 'polypeptide(L)'
;MPAAVRELWRMLRPGGRLVLTTWGPNFFEPANAVFWDTIQAHAPELHKGVNPWDRISDPDSLRAMLADGGIRACDISTELYEHPIASPEAWWNTLLGSGYRGTLDQLSIPARERVREANLKFVRDAHIVAVEANVLYAVAKKSTA
;
A
#
# COMPACT_ATOMS: atom_id res chain seq x y z
N MET A 1 -11.84 9.08 -2.57
CA MET A 1 -11.45 9.08 -1.15
C MET A 1 -12.00 10.26 -0.35
N PRO A 2 -11.89 11.55 -0.73
CA PRO A 2 -12.42 12.65 0.10
C PRO A 2 -13.91 12.55 0.45
N ALA A 3 -14.75 12.04 -0.45
CA ALA A 3 -16.18 11.84 -0.17
C ALA A 3 -16.43 10.82 0.96
N ALA A 4 -15.68 9.72 1.00
CA ALA A 4 -15.78 8.74 2.08
C ALA A 4 -15.30 9.32 3.42
N VAL A 5 -14.20 10.08 3.41
CA VAL A 5 -13.70 10.78 4.61
C VAL A 5 -14.74 11.77 5.12
N ARG A 6 -15.36 12.55 4.23
CA ARG A 6 -16.42 13.50 4.61
C ARG A 6 -17.59 12.81 5.28
N GLU A 7 -18.00 11.67 4.79
CA GLU A 7 -19.12 10.92 5.35
C GLU A 7 -18.77 10.31 6.72
N LEU A 8 -17.59 9.71 6.85
CA LEU A 8 -17.07 9.24 8.13
C LEU A 8 -17.01 10.38 9.17
N TRP A 9 -16.50 11.55 8.75
CA TRP A 9 -16.43 12.73 9.60
C TRP A 9 -17.81 13.25 10.01
N ARG A 10 -18.77 13.23 9.08
CA ARG A 10 -20.17 13.62 9.36
C ARG A 10 -20.80 12.73 10.43
N MET A 11 -20.63 11.41 10.31
CA MET A 11 -21.20 10.42 11.22
C MET A 11 -20.55 10.44 12.63
N LEU A 12 -19.36 10.98 12.75
CA LEU A 12 -18.66 11.04 14.01
C LEU A 12 -19.37 12.01 14.97
N ARG A 13 -19.64 11.57 16.18
CA ARG A 13 -20.22 12.45 17.23
C ARG A 13 -19.25 13.56 17.63
N PRO A 14 -19.73 14.72 18.14
CA PRO A 14 -18.88 15.72 18.77
C PRO A 14 -17.95 15.11 19.83
N GLY A 15 -16.69 15.53 19.87
CA GLY A 15 -15.65 14.95 20.74
C GLY A 15 -15.10 13.60 20.28
N GLY A 16 -15.67 12.98 19.26
CA GLY A 16 -15.19 11.71 18.70
C GLY A 16 -13.85 11.86 17.97
N ARG A 17 -13.17 10.73 17.78
CA ARG A 17 -11.90 10.67 17.04
C ARG A 17 -12.06 9.84 15.78
N LEU A 18 -11.47 10.30 14.69
CA LEU A 18 -11.21 9.53 13.47
C LEU A 18 -9.73 9.16 13.45
N VAL A 19 -9.46 7.88 13.28
CA VAL A 19 -8.11 7.38 13.01
C VAL A 19 -8.12 6.74 11.63
N LEU A 20 -7.14 7.09 10.81
CA LEU A 20 -6.95 6.53 9.48
C LEU A 20 -5.50 6.10 9.35
N THR A 21 -5.30 4.94 8.76
CA THR A 21 -3.97 4.43 8.42
C THR A 21 -3.89 4.20 6.91
N THR A 22 -2.72 4.47 6.33
CA THR A 22 -2.40 4.13 4.94
C THR A 22 -0.95 3.70 4.83
N TRP A 23 -0.63 3.03 3.73
CA TRP A 23 0.77 2.74 3.44
C TRP A 23 1.55 4.03 3.20
N GLY A 24 2.78 4.06 3.71
CA GLY A 24 3.75 5.11 3.46
C GLY A 24 4.45 4.95 2.10
N PRO A 25 5.51 5.74 1.85
CA PRO A 25 6.28 5.64 0.62
C PRO A 25 7.01 4.29 0.52
N ASN A 26 7.39 3.94 -0.70
CA ASN A 26 8.22 2.77 -1.03
C ASN A 26 7.61 1.42 -0.60
N PHE A 27 6.27 1.31 -0.61
CA PHE A 27 5.59 0.09 -0.15
C PHE A 27 6.09 -1.15 -0.91
N PHE A 28 6.66 -2.09 -0.15
CA PHE A 28 7.26 -3.34 -0.60
C PHE A 28 8.49 -3.19 -1.51
N GLU A 29 9.10 -2.00 -1.58
CA GLU A 29 10.37 -1.87 -2.29
C GLU A 29 11.52 -2.59 -1.53
N PRO A 30 12.52 -3.10 -2.25
CA PRO A 30 12.71 -3.01 -3.72
C PRO A 30 11.97 -4.09 -4.52
N ALA A 31 11.27 -5.01 -3.90
CA ALA A 31 10.65 -6.16 -4.58
C ALA A 31 9.35 -5.81 -5.32
N ASN A 32 8.68 -4.71 -4.93
CA ASN A 32 7.46 -4.23 -5.59
C ASN A 32 7.69 -3.88 -7.07
N ALA A 33 8.77 -3.15 -7.38
CA ALA A 33 9.10 -2.79 -8.76
C ALA A 33 9.23 -4.05 -9.64
N VAL A 34 9.96 -5.06 -9.17
CA VAL A 34 10.16 -6.32 -9.92
C VAL A 34 8.86 -7.07 -10.14
N PHE A 35 7.96 -7.06 -9.16
CA PHE A 35 6.63 -7.65 -9.35
C PHE A 35 5.88 -6.98 -10.51
N TRP A 36 5.78 -5.65 -10.52
CA TRP A 36 5.04 -4.94 -11.55
C TRP A 36 5.72 -4.98 -12.92
N ASP A 37 7.06 -4.93 -12.98
CA ASP A 37 7.81 -5.09 -14.22
C ASP A 37 7.56 -6.47 -14.84
N THR A 38 7.48 -7.51 -14.01
CA THR A 38 7.19 -8.87 -14.48
C THR A 38 5.73 -9.00 -14.95
N ILE A 39 4.77 -8.37 -14.27
CA ILE A 39 3.38 -8.28 -14.74
C ILE A 39 3.33 -7.55 -16.08
N GLN A 40 4.02 -6.41 -16.22
CA GLN A 40 4.08 -5.66 -17.49
C GLN A 40 4.63 -6.50 -18.63
N ALA A 41 5.61 -7.37 -18.36
CA ALA A 41 6.24 -8.22 -19.38
C ALA A 41 5.37 -9.41 -19.82
N HIS A 42 4.53 -9.94 -18.95
CA HIS A 42 3.81 -11.21 -19.20
C HIS A 42 2.29 -11.09 -19.25
N ALA A 43 1.73 -10.01 -18.75
CA ALA A 43 0.29 -9.71 -18.75
C ALA A 43 0.09 -8.18 -18.63
N PRO A 44 0.50 -7.40 -19.64
CA PRO A 44 0.49 -5.93 -19.59
C PRO A 44 -0.90 -5.35 -19.32
N GLU A 45 -1.98 -6.04 -19.70
CA GLU A 45 -3.36 -5.67 -19.42
C GLU A 45 -3.71 -5.66 -17.92
N LEU A 46 -2.94 -6.39 -17.11
CA LEU A 46 -3.12 -6.44 -15.65
C LEU A 46 -2.19 -5.47 -14.90
N HIS A 47 -1.28 -4.81 -15.63
CA HIS A 47 -0.38 -3.84 -15.01
C HIS A 47 -1.14 -2.61 -14.53
N LYS A 48 -1.02 -2.32 -13.23
CA LYS A 48 -1.63 -1.14 -12.62
C LYS A 48 -0.62 0.01 -12.64
N GLY A 49 -0.80 0.95 -13.54
CA GLY A 49 0.09 2.11 -13.67
C GLY A 49 0.09 3.04 -12.46
N VAL A 50 -0.98 3.05 -11.66
CA VAL A 50 -1.11 3.86 -10.42
C VAL A 50 -2.02 3.14 -9.44
N ASN A 51 -1.54 2.94 -8.22
CA ASN A 51 -2.41 2.53 -7.12
C ASN A 51 -3.04 3.78 -6.47
N PRO A 52 -4.33 3.75 -6.12
CA PRO A 52 -4.99 4.93 -5.51
C PRO A 52 -4.33 5.41 -4.22
N TRP A 53 -3.69 4.55 -3.44
CA TRP A 53 -2.99 4.92 -2.20
C TRP A 53 -1.64 5.59 -2.45
N ASP A 54 -1.01 5.44 -3.62
CA ASP A 54 0.23 6.16 -3.95
C ASP A 54 0.05 7.68 -3.88
N ARG A 55 -1.20 8.14 -4.06
CA ARG A 55 -1.58 9.56 -3.97
C ARG A 55 -1.67 10.10 -2.55
N ILE A 56 -1.56 9.25 -1.54
CA ILE A 56 -1.67 9.59 -0.11
C ILE A 56 -0.59 8.86 0.71
N SER A 57 0.54 8.54 0.09
CA SER A 57 1.65 7.82 0.71
C SER A 57 2.67 8.72 1.44
N ASP A 58 2.43 10.03 1.47
CA ASP A 58 3.23 10.99 2.25
C ASP A 58 2.33 11.87 3.14
N PRO A 59 2.88 12.48 4.23
CA PRO A 59 2.10 13.25 5.19
C PRO A 59 1.33 14.43 4.58
N ASP A 60 1.90 15.11 3.57
CA ASP A 60 1.30 16.31 3.01
C ASP A 60 0.14 15.97 2.09
N SER A 61 0.28 14.98 1.23
CA SER A 61 -0.80 14.48 0.38
C SER A 61 -1.94 13.85 1.19
N LEU A 62 -1.62 13.13 2.28
CA LEU A 62 -2.63 12.61 3.20
C LEU A 62 -3.39 13.77 3.90
N ARG A 63 -2.67 14.81 4.35
CA ARG A 63 -3.28 16.02 4.94
C ARG A 63 -4.20 16.73 3.97
N ALA A 64 -3.77 16.91 2.73
CA ALA A 64 -4.58 17.53 1.67
C ALA A 64 -5.86 16.72 1.42
N MET A 65 -5.78 15.41 1.31
CA MET A 65 -6.93 14.53 1.13
C MET A 65 -7.92 14.62 2.31
N LEU A 66 -7.42 14.69 3.55
CA LEU A 66 -8.25 14.87 4.74
C LEU A 66 -8.93 16.26 4.75
N ALA A 67 -8.20 17.31 4.36
CA ALA A 67 -8.75 18.67 4.24
C ALA A 67 -9.87 18.75 3.20
N ASP A 68 -9.71 18.11 2.04
CA ASP A 68 -10.75 17.96 1.02
C ASP A 68 -11.99 17.20 1.52
N GLY A 69 -11.78 16.31 2.48
CA GLY A 69 -12.81 15.60 3.22
C GLY A 69 -13.46 16.42 4.36
N GLY A 70 -12.99 17.67 4.59
CA GLY A 70 -13.51 18.56 5.64
C GLY A 70 -12.77 18.50 6.97
N ILE A 71 -11.66 17.78 7.05
CA ILE A 71 -10.83 17.63 8.26
C ILE A 71 -9.58 18.50 8.12
N ARG A 72 -9.60 19.70 8.71
CA ARG A 72 -8.49 20.66 8.58
C ARG A 72 -7.43 20.56 9.67
N ALA A 73 -7.76 19.94 10.81
CA ALA A 73 -6.85 19.73 11.94
C ALA A 73 -6.72 18.24 12.21
N CYS A 74 -5.50 17.71 12.00
CA CYS A 74 -5.16 16.33 12.27
C CYS A 74 -3.68 16.20 12.59
N ASP A 75 -3.34 15.28 13.46
CA ASP A 75 -1.98 14.85 13.71
C ASP A 75 -1.65 13.72 12.75
N ILE A 76 -0.51 13.82 12.04
CA ILE A 76 -0.04 12.78 11.14
C ILE A 76 1.34 12.36 11.60
N SER A 77 1.54 11.07 11.79
CA SER A 77 2.83 10.46 12.10
C SER A 77 3.17 9.38 11.08
N THR A 78 4.45 9.19 10.86
CA THR A 78 5.00 8.15 9.98
C THR A 78 5.74 7.13 10.82
N GLU A 79 5.47 5.87 10.61
CA GLU A 79 6.24 4.75 11.15
C GLU A 79 7.00 4.10 9.99
N LEU A 80 8.33 4.11 10.08
CA LEU A 80 9.20 3.41 9.14
C LEU A 80 9.39 1.99 9.64
N TYR A 81 9.06 1.03 8.79
CA TYR A 81 9.15 -0.39 9.12
C TYR A 81 9.66 -1.19 7.92
N GLU A 82 10.56 -2.11 8.19
CA GLU A 82 11.03 -3.12 7.25
C GLU A 82 10.41 -4.46 7.61
N HIS A 83 9.60 -5.00 6.70
CA HIS A 83 9.03 -6.33 6.86
C HIS A 83 10.07 -7.39 6.49
N PRO A 84 10.48 -8.27 7.42
CA PRO A 84 11.51 -9.26 7.15
C PRO A 84 11.04 -10.31 6.15
N ILE A 85 11.92 -10.66 5.21
CA ILE A 85 11.72 -11.72 4.21
C ILE A 85 12.67 -12.86 4.52
N ALA A 86 12.15 -13.90 5.16
CA ALA A 86 12.95 -15.03 5.62
C ALA A 86 13.45 -15.94 4.47
N SER A 87 12.79 -15.93 3.32
CA SER A 87 13.17 -16.68 2.12
C SER A 87 12.50 -16.10 0.89
N PRO A 88 12.94 -16.45 -0.34
CA PRO A 88 12.22 -16.08 -1.57
C PRO A 88 10.74 -16.51 -1.54
N GLU A 89 10.45 -17.68 -1.01
CA GLU A 89 9.09 -18.20 -0.87
C GLU A 89 8.26 -17.37 0.12
N ALA A 90 8.86 -16.81 1.17
CA ALA A 90 8.18 -15.92 2.10
C ALA A 90 7.70 -14.64 1.37
N TRP A 91 8.51 -14.07 0.47
CA TRP A 91 8.07 -12.98 -0.41
C TRP A 91 6.86 -13.38 -1.26
N TRP A 92 6.92 -14.52 -1.92
CA TRP A 92 5.80 -15.00 -2.73
C TRP A 92 4.51 -15.16 -1.90
N ASN A 93 4.64 -15.70 -0.70
CA ASN A 93 3.50 -15.84 0.23
C ASN A 93 2.96 -14.48 0.67
N THR A 94 3.82 -13.46 0.83
CA THR A 94 3.40 -12.08 1.10
C THR A 94 2.55 -11.52 -0.04
N LEU A 95 2.94 -11.74 -1.29
CA LEU A 95 2.13 -11.36 -2.46
C LEU A 95 0.76 -12.07 -2.45
N LEU A 96 0.73 -13.37 -2.16
CA LEU A 96 -0.51 -14.15 -2.09
C LEU A 96 -1.41 -13.75 -0.92
N GLY A 97 -0.85 -13.23 0.17
CA GLY A 97 -1.57 -12.78 1.36
C GLY A 97 -2.04 -11.32 1.30
N SER A 98 -1.72 -10.60 0.23
CA SER A 98 -1.94 -9.16 0.11
C SER A 98 -2.84 -8.79 -1.07
N GLY A 99 -3.01 -7.48 -1.34
CA GLY A 99 -3.78 -6.97 -2.48
C GLY A 99 -3.25 -7.37 -3.86
N TYR A 100 -2.01 -7.87 -3.95
CA TYR A 100 -1.41 -8.39 -5.19
C TYR A 100 -2.08 -9.68 -5.66
N ARG A 101 -2.65 -10.45 -4.74
CA ARG A 101 -3.36 -11.69 -5.05
C ARG A 101 -4.42 -11.48 -6.14
N GLY A 102 -5.18 -10.39 -6.07
CA GLY A 102 -6.21 -10.10 -7.08
C GLY A 102 -5.67 -9.97 -8.51
N THR A 103 -4.41 -9.55 -8.68
CA THR A 103 -3.71 -9.55 -9.98
C THR A 103 -3.21 -10.96 -10.32
N LEU A 104 -2.60 -11.66 -9.35
CA LEU A 104 -2.08 -13.01 -9.55
C LEU A 104 -3.15 -14.04 -9.93
N ASP A 105 -4.36 -13.91 -9.39
CA ASP A 105 -5.47 -14.82 -9.65
C ASP A 105 -6.08 -14.64 -11.06
N GLN A 106 -5.75 -13.53 -11.75
CA GLN A 106 -6.17 -13.28 -13.14
C GLN A 106 -5.15 -13.77 -14.17
N LEU A 107 -3.93 -14.12 -13.75
CA LEU A 107 -2.90 -14.63 -14.64
C LEU A 107 -3.24 -16.04 -15.14
N SER A 108 -2.89 -16.32 -16.41
CA SER A 108 -2.83 -17.70 -16.86
C SER A 108 -1.78 -18.50 -16.08
N ILE A 109 -1.93 -19.81 -15.99
CA ILE A 109 -0.99 -20.67 -15.25
C ILE A 109 0.46 -20.45 -15.71
N PRO A 110 0.78 -20.42 -17.04
CA PRO A 110 2.15 -20.15 -17.48
C PRO A 110 2.67 -18.76 -17.13
N ALA A 111 1.81 -17.72 -17.21
CA ALA A 111 2.21 -16.36 -16.85
C ALA A 111 2.48 -16.25 -15.34
N ARG A 112 1.62 -16.84 -14.50
CA ARG A 112 1.79 -16.86 -13.05
C ARG A 112 3.09 -17.53 -12.62
N GLU A 113 3.47 -18.64 -13.27
CA GLU A 113 4.74 -19.31 -12.96
C GLU A 113 5.94 -18.46 -13.33
N ARG A 114 5.93 -17.77 -14.51
CA ARG A 114 7.00 -16.85 -14.89
C ARG A 114 7.14 -15.67 -13.92
N VAL A 115 6.00 -15.09 -13.49
CA VAL A 115 5.99 -14.02 -12.48
C VAL A 115 6.58 -14.53 -11.18
N ARG A 116 6.19 -15.74 -10.75
CA ARG A 116 6.73 -16.38 -9.55
C ARG A 116 8.25 -16.58 -9.64
N GLU A 117 8.72 -17.24 -10.69
CA GLU A 117 10.14 -17.51 -10.88
C GLU A 117 11.00 -16.23 -10.89
N ALA A 118 10.56 -15.19 -11.59
CA ALA A 118 11.27 -13.91 -11.64
C ALA A 118 11.37 -13.25 -10.27
N ASN A 119 10.27 -13.26 -9.50
CA ASN A 119 10.25 -12.70 -8.14
C ASN A 119 11.14 -13.50 -7.17
N LEU A 120 11.05 -14.82 -7.19
CA LEU A 120 11.91 -15.68 -6.36
C LEU A 120 13.39 -15.51 -6.72
N LYS A 121 13.70 -15.44 -8.02
CA LYS A 121 15.06 -15.21 -8.52
C LYS A 121 15.60 -13.87 -8.02
N PHE A 122 14.84 -12.80 -8.15
CA PHE A 122 15.25 -11.47 -7.72
C PHE A 122 15.58 -11.44 -6.21
N VAL A 123 14.67 -11.94 -5.37
CA VAL A 123 14.89 -11.98 -3.91
C VAL A 123 16.16 -12.74 -3.56
N ARG A 124 16.45 -13.85 -4.26
CA ARG A 124 17.64 -14.66 -4.05
C ARG A 124 18.91 -13.93 -4.50
N ASP A 125 18.92 -13.45 -5.74
CA ASP A 125 20.12 -12.91 -6.39
C ASP A 125 20.52 -11.56 -5.80
N ALA A 126 19.55 -10.72 -5.43
CA ALA A 126 19.76 -9.44 -4.79
C ALA A 126 19.89 -9.54 -3.26
N HIS A 127 19.80 -10.76 -2.69
CA HIS A 127 19.89 -10.99 -1.24
C HIS A 127 18.90 -10.14 -0.43
N ILE A 128 17.65 -10.03 -0.92
CA ILE A 128 16.61 -9.26 -0.23
C ILE A 128 16.21 -9.98 1.05
N VAL A 129 16.45 -9.35 2.18
CA VAL A 129 16.12 -9.86 3.53
C VAL A 129 14.96 -9.13 4.19
N ALA A 130 14.56 -7.99 3.62
CA ALA A 130 13.41 -7.21 4.06
C ALA A 130 12.85 -6.36 2.91
N VAL A 131 11.60 -5.93 3.04
CA VAL A 131 10.94 -4.96 2.17
C VAL A 131 10.31 -3.85 3.00
N GLU A 132 10.25 -2.63 2.45
CA GLU A 132 9.67 -1.51 3.16
C GLU A 132 8.15 -1.69 3.36
N ALA A 133 7.69 -1.48 4.57
CA ALA A 133 6.27 -1.53 4.94
C ALA A 133 5.89 -0.31 5.81
N ASN A 134 6.31 0.85 5.36
CA ASN A 134 6.09 2.14 6.02
C ASN A 134 4.59 2.45 6.14
N VAL A 135 4.18 3.06 7.25
CA VAL A 135 2.78 3.37 7.54
C VAL A 135 2.62 4.83 7.96
N LEU A 136 1.57 5.46 7.47
CA LEU A 136 1.11 6.76 7.95
C LEU A 136 -0.12 6.57 8.84
N TYR A 137 -0.13 7.26 9.96
CA TYR A 137 -1.26 7.36 10.89
C TYR A 137 -1.77 8.80 10.89
N ALA A 138 -3.06 8.98 10.67
CA ALA A 138 -3.72 10.27 10.83
C ALA A 138 -4.75 10.19 11.95
N VAL A 139 -4.69 11.13 12.90
CA VAL A 139 -5.63 11.22 14.02
C VAL A 139 -6.28 12.59 14.00
N ALA A 140 -7.60 12.63 13.92
CA ALA A 140 -8.37 13.85 13.98
C ALA A 140 -9.43 13.76 15.10
N LYS A 141 -9.64 14.84 15.85
CA LYS A 141 -10.68 14.95 16.87
C LYS A 141 -11.74 15.94 16.44
N LYS A 142 -12.99 15.51 16.45
CA LYS A 142 -14.12 16.39 16.15
C LYS A 142 -14.38 17.34 17.32
N SER A 143 -14.58 18.62 17.02
CA SER A 143 -14.91 19.61 18.04
C SER A 143 -16.13 19.18 18.86
N THR A 144 -16.16 19.59 20.13
CA THR A 144 -17.28 19.35 21.07
C THR A 144 -18.34 20.45 20.98
N ALA A 145 -18.05 21.53 20.26
CA ALA A 145 -19.00 22.65 20.05
C ALA A 145 -19.88 22.39 18.83
#